data_b395085ed9c6150e65123bcd0491b59f
#
_entry.id   b395085ed9c6150e65123bcd0491b59f
#
_cell.length_a   1.000
_cell.length_b   1.000
_cell.length_c   1.000
_cell.angle_alpha   90.00
_cell.angle_beta   90.00
_cell.angle_gamma   90.00
#
_symmetry.space_group_name_H-M   'P 1'
#
loop_
_entity.id
_entity.type
_entity.pdbx_description
1 polymer ?
#
loop_
_entity_poly.entity_id
_entity_poly.type
_entity_poly.pdbx_seq_one_letter_code
_entity_poly.pdbx_strand_id
1 'polypeptide(L)'
;MKRNILFLLLSLLLACSPLKMYQDLPEVKAWEKEIQEFEKLDQAKSYPPNAVLFAGSSSIRLWSTLPQDMQPFSVIQRGYGGAKLSDFAVYTDRIINPHDCSAIVLFVANDITGTSQDKTPQEVARLFRQVLRTIRKKHRNTPVFWIGITPTPARWVVWQDINMANNLISHICETSKNTYYIRTDHLFRDASGKPREELFVADKLHLNAEGYKIWTGVIKNELMNVLGDRIPLR
;
A
#
# COMPACT_ATOMS: atom_id res chain seq x y z
N MET A 1 -10.66 54.01 -35.78
CA MET A 1 -11.05 52.68 -35.26
C MET A 1 -9.78 51.91 -34.89
N LYS A 2 -9.46 51.82 -33.61
CA LYS A 2 -8.25 51.10 -33.09
C LYS A 2 -8.73 49.73 -32.63
N ARG A 3 -8.29 48.67 -33.31
CA ARG A 3 -8.59 47.26 -32.98
C ARG A 3 -7.60 46.79 -31.93
N ASN A 4 -8.05 46.65 -30.69
CA ASN A 4 -7.28 46.03 -29.59
C ASN A 4 -7.23 44.53 -29.82
N ILE A 5 -6.04 44.02 -30.15
CA ILE A 5 -5.74 42.60 -30.21
C ILE A 5 -5.36 42.16 -28.79
N LEU A 6 -6.31 41.48 -28.11
CA LEU A 6 -6.07 40.86 -26.81
C LEU A 6 -5.28 39.56 -27.02
N PHE A 7 -3.98 39.58 -26.75
CA PHE A 7 -3.16 38.36 -26.73
C PHE A 7 -3.55 37.52 -25.49
N LEU A 8 -4.30 36.47 -25.70
CA LEU A 8 -4.56 35.44 -24.70
C LEU A 8 -3.28 34.58 -24.56
N LEU A 9 -2.44 34.90 -23.57
CA LEU A 9 -1.33 34.04 -23.16
C LEU A 9 -1.91 32.80 -22.47
N LEU A 10 -2.09 31.73 -23.28
CA LEU A 10 -2.41 30.40 -22.79
C LEU A 10 -1.11 29.83 -22.16
N SER A 11 -0.93 30.07 -20.85
CA SER A 11 0.11 29.43 -20.08
C SER A 11 -0.18 27.92 -20.02
N LEU A 12 0.47 27.16 -20.90
CA LEU A 12 0.61 25.71 -20.79
C LEU A 12 1.37 25.41 -19.48
N LEU A 13 0.62 25.24 -18.40
CA LEU A 13 1.12 24.58 -17.21
C LEU A 13 1.43 23.13 -17.63
N LEU A 14 2.67 22.88 -18.02
CA LEU A 14 3.25 21.55 -18.08
C LEU A 14 3.16 21.00 -16.66
N ALA A 15 2.05 20.31 -16.37
CA ALA A 15 1.88 19.56 -15.14
C ALA A 15 2.91 18.41 -15.17
N CYS A 16 4.13 18.69 -14.72
CA CYS A 16 5.11 17.64 -14.45
C CYS A 16 4.43 16.64 -13.53
N SER A 17 4.28 15.40 -13.97
CA SER A 17 3.79 14.33 -13.12
C SER A 17 4.64 14.31 -11.85
N PRO A 18 4.05 14.40 -10.65
CA PRO A 18 4.80 14.39 -9.40
C PRO A 18 5.63 13.12 -9.22
N LEU A 19 5.40 12.09 -10.04
CA LEU A 19 6.18 10.85 -10.07
C LEU A 19 7.38 10.89 -11.01
N LYS A 20 7.49 11.90 -11.90
CA LYS A 20 8.59 11.99 -12.86
C LYS A 20 9.97 12.00 -12.19
N MET A 21 10.07 12.63 -11.02
CA MET A 21 11.32 12.68 -10.25
C MET A 21 11.74 11.30 -9.70
N TYR A 22 10.79 10.36 -9.53
CA TYR A 22 11.09 9.02 -9.03
C TYR A 22 11.32 8.00 -10.15
N GLN A 23 10.69 8.16 -11.31
CA GLN A 23 10.73 7.18 -12.40
C GLN A 23 12.15 6.87 -12.90
N ASP A 24 13.05 7.86 -12.83
CA ASP A 24 14.42 7.73 -13.34
C ASP A 24 15.43 7.32 -12.28
N LEU A 25 15.03 7.23 -11.01
CA LEU A 25 15.92 6.83 -9.93
C LEU A 25 16.38 5.36 -10.09
N PRO A 26 17.69 5.08 -9.95
CA PRO A 26 18.23 3.72 -10.07
C PRO A 26 17.54 2.71 -9.12
N GLU A 27 17.25 3.11 -7.89
CA GLU A 27 16.60 2.29 -6.88
C GLU A 27 15.14 1.96 -7.24
N VAL A 28 14.46 2.80 -8.02
CA VAL A 28 13.12 2.53 -8.56
C VAL A 28 13.23 1.59 -9.76
N LYS A 29 14.13 1.88 -10.71
CA LYS A 29 14.37 1.03 -11.89
C LYS A 29 14.83 -0.39 -11.52
N ALA A 30 15.48 -0.56 -10.37
CA ALA A 30 15.90 -1.87 -9.88
C ALA A 30 14.74 -2.86 -9.72
N TRP A 31 13.51 -2.37 -9.52
CA TRP A 31 12.31 -3.22 -9.39
C TRP A 31 11.68 -3.60 -10.72
N GLU A 32 12.12 -3.06 -11.85
CA GLU A 32 11.51 -3.31 -13.16
C GLU A 32 11.35 -4.80 -13.48
N LYS A 33 12.37 -5.60 -13.19
CA LYS A 33 12.34 -7.06 -13.43
C LYS A 33 11.24 -7.74 -12.59
N GLU A 34 11.11 -7.38 -11.32
CA GLU A 34 10.11 -7.93 -10.40
C GLU A 34 8.69 -7.57 -10.87
N ILE A 35 8.50 -6.35 -11.34
CA ILE A 35 7.21 -5.91 -11.89
C ILE A 35 6.86 -6.67 -13.18
N GLN A 36 7.83 -6.89 -14.06
CA GLN A 36 7.65 -7.72 -15.26
C GLN A 36 7.27 -9.17 -14.93
N GLU A 37 7.79 -9.74 -13.83
CA GLU A 37 7.37 -11.07 -13.41
C GLU A 37 5.89 -11.08 -12.96
N PHE A 38 5.39 -10.01 -12.32
CA PHE A 38 3.96 -9.89 -12.04
C PHE A 38 3.12 -9.82 -13.32
N GLU A 39 3.55 -9.06 -14.32
CA GLU A 39 2.87 -8.96 -15.60
C GLU A 39 2.83 -10.31 -16.33
N LYS A 40 3.90 -11.10 -16.28
CA LYS A 40 3.93 -12.47 -16.83
C LYS A 40 2.96 -13.40 -16.09
N LEU A 41 2.89 -13.31 -14.75
CA LEU A 41 1.92 -14.06 -13.96
C LEU A 41 0.49 -13.69 -14.34
N ASP A 42 0.21 -12.42 -14.61
CA ASP A 42 -1.11 -11.93 -14.99
C ASP A 42 -1.51 -12.39 -16.39
N GLN A 43 -0.55 -12.57 -17.29
CA GLN A 43 -0.78 -13.15 -18.63
C GLN A 43 -1.02 -14.67 -18.55
N ALA A 44 -0.37 -15.36 -17.61
CA ALA A 44 -0.42 -16.80 -17.48
C ALA A 44 -1.60 -17.31 -16.62
N LYS A 45 -2.19 -16.45 -15.78
CA LYS A 45 -3.17 -16.85 -14.77
C LYS A 45 -4.38 -15.91 -14.74
N SER A 46 -5.57 -16.47 -14.85
CA SER A 46 -6.82 -15.76 -14.60
C SER A 46 -7.15 -15.75 -13.10
N TYR A 47 -7.66 -14.64 -12.62
CA TYR A 47 -8.13 -14.49 -11.25
C TYR A 47 -9.64 -14.25 -11.23
N PRO A 48 -10.36 -14.73 -10.18
CA PRO A 48 -11.76 -14.42 -10.04
C PRO A 48 -11.99 -12.89 -9.98
N PRO A 49 -13.05 -12.36 -10.63
CA PRO A 49 -13.31 -10.91 -10.67
C PRO A 49 -13.63 -10.30 -9.30
N ASN A 50 -13.95 -11.13 -8.32
CA ASN A 50 -14.22 -10.72 -6.93
C ASN A 50 -13.03 -11.00 -6.00
N ALA A 51 -11.84 -11.30 -6.51
CA ALA A 51 -10.66 -11.49 -5.70
C ALA A 51 -10.28 -10.20 -4.96
N VAL A 52 -9.65 -10.33 -3.79
CA VAL A 52 -9.04 -9.23 -3.04
C VAL A 52 -7.57 -9.16 -3.44
N LEU A 53 -7.13 -7.99 -3.90
CA LEU A 53 -5.74 -7.75 -4.27
C LEU A 53 -4.96 -7.26 -3.05
N PHE A 54 -3.94 -8.02 -2.66
CA PHE A 54 -2.95 -7.65 -1.65
C PHE A 54 -1.67 -7.20 -2.34
N ALA A 55 -1.27 -5.94 -2.16
CA ALA A 55 -0.08 -5.40 -2.79
C ALA A 55 0.78 -4.60 -1.81
N GLY A 56 2.09 -4.52 -2.07
CA GLY A 56 3.01 -3.74 -1.26
C GLY A 56 4.36 -4.39 -1.05
N SER A 57 4.88 -4.28 0.18
CA SER A 57 6.26 -4.65 0.50
C SER A 57 6.43 -6.11 0.94
N SER A 58 7.60 -6.40 1.53
CA SER A 58 8.01 -7.75 1.93
C SER A 58 7.03 -8.48 2.84
N SER A 59 6.32 -7.77 3.73
CA SER A 59 5.33 -8.42 4.60
C SER A 59 4.15 -9.00 3.81
N ILE A 60 3.78 -8.38 2.67
CA ILE A 60 2.81 -9.02 1.75
C ILE A 60 3.48 -10.19 1.02
N ARG A 61 4.70 -10.02 0.48
CA ARG A 61 5.42 -11.07 -0.26
C ARG A 61 5.65 -12.33 0.60
N LEU A 62 6.01 -12.15 1.86
CA LEU A 62 6.38 -13.24 2.79
C LEU A 62 5.17 -13.92 3.45
N TRP A 63 3.96 -13.42 3.24
CA TRP A 63 2.75 -14.03 3.77
C TRP A 63 2.35 -15.27 2.97
N SER A 64 3.04 -16.37 3.19
CA SER A 64 2.88 -17.62 2.42
C SER A 64 1.52 -18.27 2.58
N THR A 65 0.84 -18.04 3.71
CA THR A 65 -0.49 -18.59 4.04
C THR A 65 -1.64 -17.64 3.66
N LEU A 66 -1.35 -16.51 2.99
CA LEU A 66 -2.34 -15.49 2.66
C LEU A 66 -3.62 -16.04 1.99
N PRO A 67 -3.55 -16.95 0.99
CA PRO A 67 -4.76 -17.50 0.39
C PRO A 67 -5.65 -18.30 1.35
N GLN A 68 -5.04 -19.03 2.28
CA GLN A 68 -5.74 -19.82 3.31
C GLN A 68 -6.30 -18.92 4.41
N ASP A 69 -5.49 -17.95 4.87
CA ASP A 69 -5.84 -17.03 5.94
C ASP A 69 -7.01 -16.12 5.57
N MET A 70 -7.10 -15.74 4.30
CA MET A 70 -8.16 -14.83 3.82
C MET A 70 -9.43 -15.53 3.35
N GLN A 71 -9.54 -16.86 3.43
CA GLN A 71 -10.81 -17.51 3.08
C GLN A 71 -11.98 -16.92 3.89
N PRO A 72 -13.16 -16.70 3.25
CA PRO A 72 -13.57 -17.21 1.93
C PRO A 72 -13.16 -16.36 0.73
N PHE A 73 -12.39 -15.28 0.91
CA PHE A 73 -11.95 -14.43 -0.20
C PHE A 73 -10.89 -15.15 -1.06
N SER A 74 -11.07 -15.11 -2.37
CA SER A 74 -9.97 -15.37 -3.30
C SER A 74 -8.99 -14.21 -3.25
N VAL A 75 -7.69 -14.47 -3.37
CA VAL A 75 -6.66 -13.41 -3.26
C VAL A 75 -5.75 -13.36 -4.47
N ILE A 76 -5.31 -12.15 -4.80
CA ILE A 76 -4.20 -11.85 -5.70
C ILE A 76 -3.08 -11.25 -4.84
N GLN A 77 -1.88 -11.83 -4.88
CA GLN A 77 -0.75 -11.37 -4.06
C GLN A 77 0.31 -10.74 -4.95
N ARG A 78 0.62 -9.44 -4.70
CA ARG A 78 1.56 -8.61 -5.46
C ARG A 78 2.46 -7.83 -4.50
N GLY A 79 3.18 -8.57 -3.64
CA GLY A 79 4.18 -8.00 -2.74
C GLY A 79 5.59 -8.20 -3.28
N TYR A 80 6.48 -7.20 -3.16
CA TYR A 80 7.90 -7.30 -3.49
C TYR A 80 8.79 -6.80 -2.36
N GLY A 81 10.02 -7.33 -2.29
CA GLY A 81 10.90 -7.10 -1.15
C GLY A 81 11.39 -5.64 -1.11
N GLY A 82 11.33 -4.99 0.08
CA GLY A 82 11.91 -3.66 0.24
C GLY A 82 11.15 -2.50 -0.44
N ALA A 83 9.95 -2.72 -0.94
CA ALA A 83 9.14 -1.68 -1.59
C ALA A 83 9.00 -0.43 -0.72
N LYS A 84 9.29 0.73 -1.31
CA LYS A 84 9.03 2.07 -0.77
C LYS A 84 7.83 2.67 -1.50
N LEU A 85 7.16 3.64 -0.91
CA LEU A 85 6.07 4.32 -1.59
C LEU A 85 6.52 5.08 -2.85
N SER A 86 7.80 5.47 -2.94
CA SER A 86 8.36 6.11 -4.14
C SER A 86 8.32 5.19 -5.37
N ASP A 87 8.80 3.95 -5.23
CA ASP A 87 8.76 2.98 -6.33
C ASP A 87 7.34 2.41 -6.50
N PHE A 88 6.64 2.08 -5.43
CA PHE A 88 5.27 1.59 -5.50
C PHE A 88 4.34 2.56 -6.22
N ALA A 89 4.46 3.88 -5.99
CA ALA A 89 3.65 4.88 -6.67
C ALA A 89 3.93 4.93 -8.19
N VAL A 90 5.18 4.72 -8.60
CA VAL A 90 5.55 4.62 -10.02
C VAL A 90 4.91 3.40 -10.67
N TYR A 91 4.95 2.26 -9.99
CA TYR A 91 4.48 0.98 -10.53
C TYR A 91 3.01 0.65 -10.21
N THR A 92 2.30 1.48 -9.45
CA THR A 92 0.90 1.24 -9.04
C THR A 92 -0.01 0.88 -10.20
N ASP A 93 0.12 1.59 -11.33
CA ASP A 93 -0.72 1.36 -12.52
C ASP A 93 -0.53 -0.05 -13.09
N ARG A 94 0.70 -0.54 -13.10
CA ARG A 94 1.09 -1.86 -13.60
C ARG A 94 0.78 -3.01 -12.64
N ILE A 95 0.83 -2.73 -11.32
CA ILE A 95 0.62 -3.74 -10.27
C ILE A 95 -0.88 -3.92 -9.98
N ILE A 96 -1.65 -2.85 -9.98
CA ILE A 96 -3.03 -2.85 -9.46
C ILE A 96 -4.06 -2.77 -10.58
N ASN A 97 -3.89 -1.85 -11.51
CA ASN A 97 -4.92 -1.56 -12.49
C ASN A 97 -5.19 -2.66 -13.54
N PRO A 98 -4.32 -3.65 -13.82
CA PRO A 98 -4.68 -4.78 -14.66
C PRO A 98 -5.81 -5.65 -14.09
N HIS A 99 -6.00 -5.68 -12.77
CA HIS A 99 -6.92 -6.59 -12.10
C HIS A 99 -8.34 -6.01 -11.95
N ASP A 100 -9.34 -6.87 -12.08
CA ASP A 100 -10.72 -6.61 -11.63
C ASP A 100 -10.89 -7.25 -10.25
N CYS A 101 -10.92 -6.45 -9.19
CA CYS A 101 -10.93 -6.93 -7.82
C CYS A 101 -12.03 -6.28 -6.99
N SER A 102 -12.51 -7.01 -5.98
CA SER A 102 -13.55 -6.53 -5.06
C SER A 102 -13.01 -5.56 -4.02
N ALA A 103 -11.73 -5.67 -3.68
CA ALA A 103 -11.02 -4.78 -2.77
C ALA A 103 -9.52 -4.79 -3.05
N ILE A 104 -8.83 -3.75 -2.60
CA ILE A 104 -7.38 -3.59 -2.68
C ILE A 104 -6.85 -3.36 -1.26
N VAL A 105 -5.92 -4.20 -0.81
CA VAL A 105 -5.27 -4.11 0.51
C VAL A 105 -3.79 -3.79 0.30
N LEU A 106 -3.34 -2.69 0.91
CA LEU A 106 -2.00 -2.15 0.72
C LEU A 106 -1.19 -2.16 2.02
N PHE A 107 0.07 -2.53 1.93
CA PHE A 107 1.07 -2.38 2.98
C PHE A 107 2.43 -2.04 2.39
N VAL A 108 2.92 -0.81 2.59
CA VAL A 108 4.26 -0.37 2.17
C VAL A 108 4.93 0.33 3.36
N ALA A 109 6.11 -0.12 3.76
CA ALA A 109 6.67 0.26 5.06
C ALA A 109 8.18 0.59 5.05
N ASN A 110 8.83 0.75 3.88
CA ASN A 110 10.28 0.93 3.83
C ASN A 110 10.75 2.37 3.57
N ASP A 111 9.86 3.35 3.74
CA ASP A 111 10.19 4.76 3.54
C ASP A 111 10.85 5.41 4.78
N ILE A 112 10.60 4.85 5.99
CA ILE A 112 11.16 5.32 7.26
C ILE A 112 11.76 4.10 7.97
N THR A 113 13.09 4.03 8.02
CA THR A 113 13.83 2.83 8.45
C THR A 113 14.95 3.10 9.45
N GLY A 114 15.26 4.37 9.71
CA GLY A 114 16.37 4.80 10.57
C GLY A 114 17.64 5.13 9.79
N THR A 115 17.54 5.41 8.50
CA THR A 115 18.68 5.76 7.64
C THR A 115 18.62 7.22 7.19
N SER A 116 19.75 7.73 6.68
CA SER A 116 19.83 9.09 6.11
C SER A 116 18.99 9.28 4.83
N GLN A 117 18.46 8.21 4.27
CA GLN A 117 17.62 8.23 3.08
C GLN A 117 16.11 8.16 3.40
N ASP A 118 15.76 8.18 4.68
CA ASP A 118 14.38 8.14 5.12
C ASP A 118 13.59 9.34 4.59
N LYS A 119 12.36 9.06 4.19
CA LYS A 119 11.40 10.12 3.85
C LYS A 119 10.77 10.69 5.09
N THR A 120 10.37 11.95 5.01
CA THR A 120 9.55 12.56 6.05
C THR A 120 8.14 11.94 6.06
N PRO A 121 7.44 11.93 7.21
CA PRO A 121 6.05 11.46 7.29
C PRO A 121 5.13 12.16 6.27
N GLN A 122 5.36 13.45 5.99
CA GLN A 122 4.60 14.23 5.03
C GLN A 122 4.84 13.76 3.57
N GLU A 123 6.08 13.35 3.25
CA GLU A 123 6.40 12.79 1.92
C GLU A 123 5.73 11.44 1.74
N VAL A 124 5.78 10.58 2.75
CA VAL A 124 5.08 9.28 2.77
C VAL A 124 3.59 9.50 2.51
N ALA A 125 2.96 10.42 3.22
CA ALA A 125 1.53 10.75 3.03
C ALA A 125 1.23 11.31 1.63
N ARG A 126 2.12 12.15 1.06
CA ARG A 126 1.97 12.66 -0.32
C ARG A 126 2.05 11.54 -1.35
N LEU A 127 2.99 10.61 -1.19
CA LEU A 127 3.14 9.46 -2.07
C LEU A 127 1.93 8.53 -1.99
N PHE A 128 1.39 8.29 -0.79
CA PHE A 128 0.16 7.54 -0.63
C PHE A 128 -1.03 8.19 -1.37
N ARG A 129 -1.19 9.52 -1.29
CA ARG A 129 -2.21 10.23 -2.09
C ARG A 129 -2.00 10.00 -3.60
N GLN A 130 -0.75 9.93 -4.05
CA GLN A 130 -0.46 9.68 -5.46
C GLN A 130 -0.82 8.23 -5.86
N VAL A 131 -0.53 7.25 -5.00
CA VAL A 131 -0.98 5.85 -5.18
C VAL A 131 -2.50 5.81 -5.31
N LEU A 132 -3.23 6.42 -4.39
CA LEU A 132 -4.71 6.48 -4.45
C LEU A 132 -5.22 7.12 -5.74
N ARG A 133 -4.63 8.23 -6.20
CA ARG A 133 -5.02 8.88 -7.46
C ARG A 133 -4.83 7.94 -8.65
N THR A 134 -3.75 7.18 -8.67
CA THR A 134 -3.49 6.20 -9.74
C THR A 134 -4.50 5.06 -9.69
N ILE A 135 -4.76 4.49 -8.52
CA ILE A 135 -5.78 3.45 -8.32
C ILE A 135 -7.16 3.95 -8.81
N ARG A 136 -7.55 5.15 -8.44
CA ARG A 136 -8.87 5.73 -8.75
C ARG A 136 -9.11 6.01 -10.24
N LYS A 137 -8.09 5.96 -11.09
CA LYS A 137 -8.28 6.04 -12.55
C LYS A 137 -9.14 4.88 -13.07
N LYS A 138 -8.92 3.67 -12.61
CA LYS A 138 -9.70 2.47 -12.95
C LYS A 138 -10.67 2.10 -11.82
N HIS A 139 -10.21 2.00 -10.60
CA HIS A 139 -10.95 1.52 -9.43
C HIS A 139 -11.69 2.64 -8.70
N ARG A 140 -12.63 3.30 -9.38
CA ARG A 140 -13.33 4.49 -8.86
C ARG A 140 -14.08 4.25 -7.55
N ASN A 141 -14.67 3.07 -7.39
CA ASN A 141 -15.50 2.70 -6.25
C ASN A 141 -14.99 1.48 -5.48
N THR A 142 -13.96 0.81 -5.95
CA THR A 142 -13.37 -0.35 -5.25
C THR A 142 -12.84 0.09 -3.88
N PRO A 143 -13.19 -0.59 -2.78
CA PRO A 143 -12.62 -0.34 -1.47
C PRO A 143 -11.10 -0.49 -1.49
N VAL A 144 -10.39 0.49 -0.91
CA VAL A 144 -8.94 0.45 -0.71
C VAL A 144 -8.67 0.46 0.77
N PHE A 145 -7.93 -0.52 1.25
CA PHE A 145 -7.52 -0.65 2.64
C PHE A 145 -6.02 -0.40 2.76
N TRP A 146 -5.63 0.39 3.72
CA TRP A 146 -4.24 0.57 4.10
C TRP A 146 -4.00 -0.06 5.46
N ILE A 147 -3.10 -1.04 5.52
CA ILE A 147 -2.65 -1.60 6.79
C ILE A 147 -1.65 -0.62 7.39
N GLY A 148 -1.92 -0.12 8.60
CA GLY A 148 -1.01 0.75 9.33
C GLY A 148 0.35 0.09 9.51
N ILE A 149 1.42 0.87 9.33
CA ILE A 149 2.78 0.37 9.51
C ILE A 149 2.95 -0.11 10.94
N THR A 150 3.27 -1.39 11.07
CA THR A 150 3.37 -2.10 12.34
C THR A 150 4.61 -1.64 13.12
N PRO A 151 4.51 -1.37 14.44
CA PRO A 151 5.69 -1.13 15.28
C PRO A 151 6.53 -2.39 15.36
N THR A 152 7.79 -2.30 14.98
CA THR A 152 8.73 -3.42 14.97
C THR A 152 9.93 -3.11 15.88
N PRO A 153 10.54 -4.11 16.56
CA PRO A 153 11.74 -3.86 17.34
C PRO A 153 12.88 -3.27 16.50
N ALA A 154 13.05 -3.74 15.26
CA ALA A 154 14.10 -3.26 14.36
C ALA A 154 13.97 -1.78 13.97
N ARG A 155 12.76 -1.21 14.00
CA ARG A 155 12.50 0.20 13.65
C ARG A 155 11.96 1.02 14.82
N TRP A 156 12.11 0.54 16.04
CA TRP A 156 11.56 1.22 17.22
C TRP A 156 12.15 2.62 17.43
N VAL A 157 13.41 2.80 17.07
CA VAL A 157 14.11 4.10 17.20
C VAL A 157 13.47 5.22 16.38
N VAL A 158 12.83 4.88 15.25
CA VAL A 158 12.12 5.81 14.36
C VAL A 158 10.60 5.68 14.44
N TRP A 159 10.11 5.01 15.48
CA TRP A 159 8.67 4.77 15.63
C TRP A 159 7.83 6.05 15.66
N GLN A 160 8.34 7.13 16.22
CA GLN A 160 7.61 8.41 16.26
C GLN A 160 7.29 8.93 14.85
N ASP A 161 8.25 8.88 13.92
CA ASP A 161 8.06 9.30 12.54
C ASP A 161 7.14 8.32 11.78
N ILE A 162 7.30 7.01 12.00
CA ILE A 162 6.39 6.00 11.45
C ILE A 162 4.97 6.24 11.94
N ASN A 163 4.77 6.48 13.23
CA ASN A 163 3.45 6.73 13.80
C ASN A 163 2.84 8.05 13.28
N MET A 164 3.65 9.08 13.07
CA MET A 164 3.21 10.31 12.42
C MET A 164 2.76 10.04 10.97
N ALA A 165 3.50 9.25 10.19
CA ALA A 165 3.09 8.83 8.85
C ALA A 165 1.78 8.03 8.88
N ASN A 166 1.62 7.10 9.83
CA ASN A 166 0.40 6.36 10.05
C ASN A 166 -0.81 7.29 10.32
N ASN A 167 -0.66 8.28 11.18
CA ASN A 167 -1.72 9.24 11.49
C ASN A 167 -2.10 10.09 10.27
N LEU A 168 -1.13 10.55 9.49
CA LEU A 168 -1.39 11.29 8.25
C LEU A 168 -2.11 10.43 7.22
N ILE A 169 -1.74 9.16 7.07
CA ILE A 169 -2.40 8.22 6.17
C ILE A 169 -3.81 7.87 6.66
N SER A 170 -4.00 7.66 7.97
CA SER A 170 -5.33 7.45 8.57
C SER A 170 -6.27 8.60 8.22
N HIS A 171 -5.82 9.84 8.39
CA HIS A 171 -6.60 11.02 8.03
C HIS A 171 -6.92 11.09 6.53
N ILE A 172 -6.00 10.68 5.67
CA ILE A 172 -6.28 10.59 4.22
C ILE A 172 -7.37 9.54 3.95
N CYS A 173 -7.31 8.39 4.62
CA CYS A 173 -8.32 7.34 4.47
C CYS A 173 -9.71 7.83 4.92
N GLU A 174 -9.80 8.49 6.06
CA GLU A 174 -11.04 9.06 6.61
C GLU A 174 -11.70 10.11 5.68
N THR A 175 -10.87 10.88 4.97
CA THR A 175 -11.34 11.96 4.08
C THR A 175 -11.45 11.52 2.61
N SER A 176 -11.13 10.28 2.29
CA SER A 176 -11.17 9.74 0.93
C SER A 176 -12.29 8.70 0.78
N LYS A 177 -13.10 8.83 -0.28
CA LYS A 177 -14.20 7.89 -0.54
C LYS A 177 -13.71 6.46 -0.69
N ASN A 178 -14.39 5.51 -0.03
CA ASN A 178 -14.10 4.07 -0.10
C ASN A 178 -12.63 3.75 0.19
N THR A 179 -12.04 4.42 1.18
CA THR A 179 -10.67 4.21 1.60
C THR A 179 -10.65 4.01 3.11
N TYR A 180 -10.03 2.95 3.58
CA TYR A 180 -10.11 2.47 4.95
C TYR A 180 -8.72 2.30 5.53
N TYR A 181 -8.54 2.70 6.78
CA TYR A 181 -7.29 2.50 7.51
C TYR A 181 -7.46 1.33 8.50
N ILE A 182 -6.66 0.29 8.33
CA ILE A 182 -6.63 -0.87 9.24
C ILE A 182 -5.59 -0.62 10.33
N ARG A 183 -6.07 -0.33 11.52
CA ARG A 183 -5.22 -0.06 12.68
C ARG A 183 -4.72 -1.36 13.30
N THR A 184 -3.42 -1.56 13.32
CA THR A 184 -2.78 -2.77 13.87
C THR A 184 -1.83 -2.48 15.03
N ASP A 185 -1.34 -1.25 15.17
CA ASP A 185 -0.23 -0.86 16.05
C ASP A 185 -0.43 -1.27 17.52
N HIS A 186 -1.65 -1.11 18.06
CA HIS A 186 -1.98 -1.44 19.45
C HIS A 186 -1.88 -2.94 19.75
N LEU A 187 -2.05 -3.81 18.74
CA LEU A 187 -1.95 -5.27 18.89
C LEU A 187 -0.50 -5.77 18.89
N PHE A 188 0.41 -4.96 18.40
CA PHE A 188 1.85 -5.26 18.29
C PHE A 188 2.68 -4.56 19.38
N ARG A 189 2.02 -3.97 20.37
CA ARG A 189 2.67 -3.37 21.54
C ARG A 189 2.27 -4.10 22.83
N ASP A 190 3.23 -4.24 23.75
CA ASP A 190 3.00 -4.77 25.08
C ASP A 190 2.39 -3.71 26.03
N ALA A 191 2.17 -4.06 27.29
CA ALA A 191 1.63 -3.17 28.30
C ALA A 191 2.54 -1.96 28.61
N SER A 192 3.83 -2.03 28.30
CA SER A 192 4.79 -0.91 28.41
C SER A 192 4.80 -0.02 27.17
N GLY A 193 4.03 -0.36 26.14
CA GLY A 193 3.93 0.34 24.86
C GLY A 193 5.02 -0.01 23.86
N LYS A 194 5.92 -0.96 24.17
CA LYS A 194 7.01 -1.41 23.29
C LYS A 194 6.53 -2.50 22.32
N PRO A 195 7.27 -2.71 21.21
CA PRO A 195 6.96 -3.80 20.28
C PRO A 195 7.04 -5.17 20.96
N ARG A 196 6.06 -6.03 20.67
CA ARG A 196 6.00 -7.41 21.12
C ARG A 196 6.93 -8.26 20.25
N GLU A 197 8.18 -8.48 20.73
CA GLU A 197 9.24 -9.16 19.97
C GLU A 197 8.87 -10.57 19.53
N GLU A 198 8.04 -11.28 20.31
CA GLU A 198 7.59 -12.64 20.05
C GLU A 198 6.70 -12.77 18.78
N LEU A 199 6.27 -11.66 18.18
CA LEU A 199 5.46 -11.63 16.96
C LEU A 199 6.30 -11.54 15.67
N PHE A 200 7.62 -11.50 15.79
CA PHE A 200 8.54 -11.31 14.69
C PHE A 200 9.51 -12.49 14.55
N VAL A 201 10.05 -12.67 13.34
CA VAL A 201 11.16 -13.61 13.12
C VAL A 201 12.47 -13.02 13.65
N ALA A 202 13.58 -13.74 13.52
CA ALA A 202 14.88 -13.38 14.08
C ALA A 202 15.40 -11.98 13.70
N ASP A 203 14.98 -11.44 12.55
CA ASP A 203 15.36 -10.11 12.09
C ASP A 203 14.61 -8.97 12.81
N LYS A 204 13.65 -9.31 13.67
CA LYS A 204 12.83 -8.38 14.45
C LYS A 204 12.06 -7.33 13.61
N LEU A 205 11.87 -7.63 12.33
CA LEU A 205 11.21 -6.80 11.35
C LEU A 205 10.01 -7.49 10.70
N HIS A 206 10.20 -8.71 10.20
CA HIS A 206 9.16 -9.46 9.52
C HIS A 206 8.35 -10.30 10.49
N LEU A 207 7.05 -10.38 10.23
CA LEU A 207 6.12 -11.12 11.07
C LEU A 207 6.41 -12.64 11.00
N ASN A 208 6.28 -13.30 12.15
CA ASN A 208 6.18 -14.75 12.21
C ASN A 208 4.71 -15.20 12.08
N ALA A 209 4.45 -16.49 12.23
CA ALA A 209 3.09 -17.05 12.10
C ALA A 209 2.06 -16.40 13.06
N GLU A 210 2.44 -16.11 14.30
CA GLU A 210 1.56 -15.45 15.27
C GLU A 210 1.29 -13.98 14.89
N GLY A 211 2.28 -13.28 14.38
CA GLY A 211 2.12 -11.93 13.85
C GLY A 211 1.16 -11.90 12.65
N TYR A 212 1.29 -12.83 11.71
CA TYR A 212 0.35 -12.96 10.59
C TYR A 212 -1.06 -13.37 11.04
N LYS A 213 -1.19 -14.19 12.08
CA LYS A 213 -2.49 -14.55 12.66
C LYS A 213 -3.24 -13.33 13.21
N ILE A 214 -2.52 -12.40 13.86
CA ILE A 214 -3.11 -11.13 14.31
C ILE A 214 -3.57 -10.32 13.09
N TRP A 215 -2.73 -10.17 12.06
CA TRP A 215 -3.10 -9.47 10.83
C TRP A 215 -4.32 -10.12 10.17
N THR A 216 -4.35 -11.46 10.07
CA THR A 216 -5.46 -12.22 9.53
C THR A 216 -6.78 -11.82 10.20
N GLY A 217 -6.82 -11.83 11.53
CA GLY A 217 -8.03 -11.49 12.29
C GLY A 217 -8.55 -10.09 11.98
N VAL A 218 -7.67 -9.09 12.06
CA VAL A 218 -8.06 -7.69 11.87
C VAL A 218 -8.43 -7.40 10.41
N ILE A 219 -7.59 -7.82 9.47
CA ILE A 219 -7.80 -7.53 8.03
C ILE A 219 -9.06 -8.22 7.53
N LYS A 220 -9.22 -9.51 7.86
CA LYS A 220 -10.42 -10.27 7.46
C LYS A 220 -11.69 -9.64 8.02
N ASN A 221 -11.68 -9.21 9.29
CA ASN A 221 -12.84 -8.55 9.90
C ASN A 221 -13.18 -7.23 9.16
N GLU A 222 -12.20 -6.40 8.83
CA GLU A 222 -12.43 -5.18 8.06
C GLU A 222 -12.95 -5.47 6.64
N LEU A 223 -12.40 -6.49 5.97
CA LEU A 223 -12.91 -6.93 4.67
C LEU A 223 -14.37 -7.42 4.76
N MET A 224 -14.71 -8.22 5.78
CA MET A 224 -16.07 -8.70 6.00
C MET A 224 -17.03 -7.54 6.28
N ASN A 225 -16.65 -6.58 7.11
CA ASN A 225 -17.48 -5.41 7.43
C ASN A 225 -17.82 -4.57 6.18
N VAL A 226 -16.89 -4.45 5.23
CA VAL A 226 -17.07 -3.61 4.04
C VAL A 226 -17.65 -4.38 2.85
N LEU A 227 -17.32 -5.66 2.72
CA LEU A 227 -17.68 -6.49 1.57
C LEU A 227 -18.80 -7.51 1.88
N GLY A 228 -19.15 -7.72 3.14
CA GLY A 228 -19.94 -8.86 3.63
C GLY A 228 -21.10 -9.31 2.75
N ASP A 229 -21.93 -8.37 2.30
CA ASP A 229 -23.07 -8.64 1.43
C ASP A 229 -22.72 -8.88 -0.04
N ARG A 230 -21.45 -8.67 -0.41
CA ARG A 230 -20.95 -8.78 -1.80
C ARG A 230 -20.19 -10.08 -2.05
N ILE A 231 -20.05 -10.92 -1.02
CA ILE A 231 -19.36 -12.20 -1.13
C ILE A 231 -20.41 -13.24 -1.53
N PRO A 232 -20.28 -13.93 -2.68
CA PRO A 232 -21.10 -15.09 -2.96
C PRO A 232 -20.79 -16.14 -1.89
N LEU A 233 -21.72 -16.39 -0.99
CA LEU A 233 -21.68 -17.57 -0.13
C LEU A 233 -21.71 -18.78 -1.07
N ARG A 234 -20.62 -19.53 -1.12
CA ARG A 234 -20.54 -20.82 -1.84
C ARG A 234 -21.27 -21.89 -1.07
#